data_b2de5ada1f4017ea48a1b183e7934b5f
#
_entry.id   b2de5ada1f4017ea48a1b183e7934b5f
#
_cell.length_a   1.000
_cell.length_b   1.000
_cell.length_c   1.000
_cell.angle_alpha   90.00
_cell.angle_beta   90.00
_cell.angle_gamma   90.00
#
_symmetry.space_group_name_H-M   'P 1'
#
loop_
_entity.id
_entity.type
_entity.pdbx_description
1 polymer ?
#
loop_
_entity_poly.entity_id
_entity_poly.type
_entity_poly.pdbx_seq_one_letter_code
_entity_poly.pdbx_strand_id
1 'polypeptide(L)'
;MNIRTHAVIGITLAAVAAALVLGSCVSGPGGDTRSPARAGDLPEWYLNPQNVYPSETFLTAIGTGDSRRDAEQQALAGLSQIFEAEISVDSRTSERYSELMTAQGSVSESEIRLAQDTNIRSNQTLLNVQYGEAAVDETGRVHVIAYIERIPTGRVYADLIEKNGDQVASFLEQASSSDDLVREYAYTSAAAVVSSTNEVLRDQLRIIAPGFSEIVSLPYDPDDVLRRRADIASRMQTSVDVEGDETDRIAGVVRSALSEERFPLGSSDPVFRVTGSMRIDEGEVNNDFQSVRWTLTLDFTGPEGNTLVTFDQQSRASGVSREAAVAFAYSDMEEAVAQSFVGAIRRYFDGLVLDR
;
A
#
# COMPACT_ATOMS: atom_id res chain seq x y z
N MET A 1 -50.03 -8.99 30.61
CA MET A 1 -51.47 -9.07 30.20
C MET A 1 -51.49 -9.09 28.68
N ASN A 2 -51.86 -10.28 28.16
CA ASN A 2 -52.42 -10.56 26.82
C ASN A 2 -51.52 -10.33 25.57
N ILE A 3 -51.18 -11.34 24.88
CA ILE A 3 -51.77 -12.48 24.14
C ILE A 3 -51.45 -12.30 22.64
N ARG A 4 -50.61 -13.22 22.13
CA ARG A 4 -50.75 -14.12 20.97
C ARG A 4 -51.37 -13.55 19.67
N THR A 5 -50.72 -13.82 18.51
CA THR A 5 -51.18 -14.95 17.70
C THR A 5 -50.21 -15.32 16.57
N HIS A 6 -50.04 -16.61 16.38
CA HIS A 6 -49.38 -17.32 15.26
C HIS A 6 -50.25 -17.28 13.99
N ALA A 7 -49.62 -17.32 12.82
CA ALA A 7 -50.25 -17.89 11.64
C ALA A 7 -49.19 -18.63 10.78
N VAL A 8 -49.33 -19.94 10.77
CA VAL A 8 -48.70 -20.93 9.86
C VAL A 8 -49.75 -21.23 8.80
N ILE A 9 -49.39 -21.25 7.53
CA ILE A 9 -50.08 -21.90 6.38
C ILE A 9 -49.08 -21.73 5.20
N GLY A 10 -48.66 -22.67 4.35
CA GLY A 10 -49.08 -24.01 4.11
C GLY A 10 -48.43 -24.39 2.78
N ILE A 11 -47.94 -25.60 2.72
CA ILE A 11 -47.29 -26.27 1.58
C ILE A 11 -48.30 -26.44 0.44
N THR A 12 -47.89 -26.20 -0.83
CA THR A 12 -48.46 -26.91 -1.98
C THR A 12 -47.36 -27.25 -3.00
N LEU A 13 -47.11 -28.55 -3.08
CA LEU A 13 -46.45 -29.26 -4.18
C LEU A 13 -47.34 -29.21 -5.43
N ALA A 14 -46.73 -28.87 -6.58
CA ALA A 14 -47.31 -29.22 -7.88
C ALA A 14 -46.18 -29.67 -8.82
N ALA A 15 -46.16 -30.96 -9.05
CA ALA A 15 -45.39 -31.62 -10.11
C ALA A 15 -46.20 -31.57 -11.42
N VAL A 16 -45.59 -31.12 -12.53
CA VAL A 16 -46.09 -31.41 -13.89
C VAL A 16 -44.89 -31.54 -14.85
N ALA A 17 -44.65 -32.74 -15.22
CA ALA A 17 -44.56 -33.33 -16.55
C ALA A 17 -43.58 -32.75 -17.60
N ALA A 18 -42.75 -33.70 -18.03
CA ALA A 18 -41.86 -33.69 -19.18
C ALA A 18 -42.55 -33.30 -20.50
N ALA A 19 -41.85 -32.48 -21.30
CA ALA A 19 -42.04 -32.44 -22.73
C ALA A 19 -40.68 -32.44 -23.43
N LEU A 20 -40.35 -33.55 -24.04
CA LEU A 20 -39.31 -33.72 -25.06
C LEU A 20 -39.71 -32.89 -26.28
N VAL A 21 -38.87 -31.94 -26.66
CA VAL A 21 -38.88 -31.36 -27.99
C VAL A 21 -37.50 -31.58 -28.62
N LEU A 22 -37.45 -32.56 -29.52
CA LEU A 22 -36.44 -32.71 -30.56
C LEU A 22 -36.60 -31.55 -31.56
N GLY A 23 -35.58 -30.79 -31.83
CA GLY A 23 -35.69 -29.79 -32.85
C GLY A 23 -34.44 -28.99 -33.16
N SER A 24 -33.72 -29.43 -34.16
CA SER A 24 -32.97 -28.64 -35.15
C SER A 24 -31.64 -28.03 -34.76
N CYS A 25 -30.61 -28.69 -35.27
CA CYS A 25 -29.30 -28.08 -35.60
C CYS A 25 -29.50 -26.85 -36.47
N VAL A 26 -29.16 -25.67 -35.97
CA VAL A 26 -28.82 -24.52 -36.78
C VAL A 26 -27.33 -24.39 -36.76
N SER A 27 -26.69 -24.72 -37.86
CA SER A 27 -25.27 -24.47 -38.14
C SER A 27 -25.07 -23.00 -38.31
N GLY A 28 -24.52 -22.31 -37.27
CA GLY A 28 -23.94 -20.97 -37.41
C GLY A 28 -22.48 -21.12 -37.85
N PRO A 29 -21.99 -20.28 -38.78
CA PRO A 29 -20.61 -20.38 -39.24
C PRO A 29 -19.65 -19.77 -38.22
N GLY A 30 -18.58 -20.49 -37.89
CA GLY A 30 -17.38 -19.95 -37.27
C GLY A 30 -17.26 -20.11 -35.77
N GLY A 31 -17.44 -21.34 -35.23
CA GLY A 31 -16.86 -21.72 -33.96
C GLY A 31 -15.49 -22.37 -34.23
N ASP A 32 -14.42 -21.70 -33.90
CA ASP A 32 -13.10 -22.31 -33.79
C ASP A 32 -13.18 -23.49 -32.81
N THR A 33 -13.36 -24.69 -33.36
CA THR A 33 -13.16 -25.95 -32.62
C THR A 33 -11.66 -26.12 -32.40
N ARG A 34 -11.10 -25.39 -31.41
CA ARG A 34 -9.79 -25.76 -30.88
C ARG A 34 -9.96 -27.11 -30.21
N SER A 35 -9.43 -28.14 -30.85
CA SER A 35 -9.27 -29.45 -30.23
C SER A 35 -8.55 -29.27 -28.88
N PRO A 36 -8.96 -29.93 -27.81
CA PRO A 36 -8.19 -29.90 -26.56
C PRO A 36 -6.76 -30.34 -26.89
N ALA A 37 -5.79 -29.46 -26.59
CA ALA A 37 -4.38 -29.77 -26.76
C ALA A 37 -4.07 -31.08 -26.03
N ARG A 38 -3.41 -32.02 -26.69
CA ARG A 38 -2.92 -33.23 -26.03
C ARG A 38 -1.93 -32.80 -24.96
N ALA A 39 -1.97 -33.46 -23.80
CA ALA A 39 -0.96 -33.32 -22.77
C ALA A 39 0.42 -33.54 -23.41
N GLY A 40 1.27 -32.46 -23.41
CA GLY A 40 2.58 -32.47 -24.04
C GLY A 40 2.77 -31.53 -25.23
N ASP A 41 1.70 -31.12 -25.95
CA ASP A 41 1.80 -30.15 -27.03
C ASP A 41 1.73 -28.73 -26.44
N LEU A 42 2.87 -28.06 -26.38
CA LEU A 42 2.95 -26.67 -25.92
C LEU A 42 2.28 -25.74 -26.94
N PRO A 43 1.46 -24.76 -26.50
CA PRO A 43 0.74 -23.86 -27.39
C PRO A 43 1.66 -22.86 -28.12
N GLU A 44 1.15 -22.29 -29.20
CA GLU A 44 1.89 -21.31 -30.02
C GLU A 44 2.38 -20.11 -29.19
N TRP A 45 1.60 -19.64 -28.25
CA TRP A 45 2.00 -18.53 -27.36
C TRP A 45 3.24 -18.85 -26.49
N TYR A 46 3.53 -20.14 -26.24
CA TYR A 46 4.71 -20.57 -25.52
C TYR A 46 5.91 -20.72 -26.47
N LEU A 47 5.70 -21.37 -27.64
CA LEU A 47 6.77 -21.64 -28.60
C LEU A 47 7.22 -20.38 -29.34
N ASN A 48 6.26 -19.55 -29.77
CA ASN A 48 6.47 -18.33 -30.54
C ASN A 48 5.56 -17.21 -30.01
N PRO A 49 5.85 -16.64 -28.82
CA PRO A 49 4.96 -15.66 -28.17
C PRO A 49 4.61 -14.48 -29.07
N GLN A 50 5.56 -14.02 -29.90
CA GLN A 50 5.41 -12.85 -30.78
C GLN A 50 4.35 -13.05 -31.87
N ASN A 51 4.02 -14.29 -32.25
CA ASN A 51 2.98 -14.56 -33.22
C ASN A 51 1.57 -14.35 -32.66
N VAL A 52 1.41 -14.58 -31.34
CA VAL A 52 0.13 -14.44 -30.63
C VAL A 52 0.03 -13.10 -29.91
N TYR A 53 1.15 -12.61 -29.38
CA TYR A 53 1.29 -11.36 -28.62
C TYR A 53 2.41 -10.50 -29.21
N PRO A 54 2.18 -9.82 -30.34
CA PRO A 54 3.17 -8.94 -30.96
C PRO A 54 3.63 -7.83 -30.00
N SER A 55 4.95 -7.58 -29.95
CA SER A 55 5.55 -6.62 -29.01
C SER A 55 5.10 -5.16 -29.19
N GLU A 56 4.62 -4.81 -30.38
CA GLU A 56 4.02 -3.50 -30.68
C GLU A 56 2.69 -3.28 -29.96
N THR A 57 1.98 -4.38 -29.65
CA THR A 57 0.65 -4.34 -29.03
C THR A 57 0.67 -4.80 -27.58
N PHE A 58 1.60 -5.70 -27.24
CA PHE A 58 1.66 -6.34 -25.92
C PHE A 58 3.03 -6.21 -25.27
N LEU A 59 3.04 -6.13 -23.93
CA LEU A 59 4.16 -6.50 -23.10
C LEU A 59 3.85 -7.88 -22.50
N THR A 60 4.79 -8.82 -22.57
CA THR A 60 4.54 -10.19 -22.14
C THR A 60 5.69 -10.75 -21.32
N ALA A 61 5.36 -11.67 -20.41
CA ALA A 61 6.31 -12.56 -19.75
C ALA A 61 5.68 -13.94 -19.53
N ILE A 62 6.50 -14.99 -19.62
CA ILE A 62 6.07 -16.37 -19.38
C ILE A 62 6.60 -16.79 -18.02
N GLY A 63 5.73 -17.34 -17.18
CA GLY A 63 6.08 -17.97 -15.91
C GLY A 63 5.85 -19.46 -15.97
N THR A 64 6.61 -20.20 -15.15
CA THR A 64 6.54 -21.63 -15.02
C THR A 64 6.51 -22.01 -13.55
N GLY A 65 5.59 -22.90 -13.17
CA GLY A 65 5.43 -23.31 -11.77
C GLY A 65 4.90 -24.73 -11.65
N ASP A 66 4.80 -25.21 -10.41
CA ASP A 66 4.20 -26.51 -10.12
C ASP A 66 2.67 -26.41 -10.09
N SER A 67 2.13 -25.20 -9.99
CA SER A 67 0.72 -24.89 -10.11
C SER A 67 0.50 -23.68 -11.02
N ARG A 68 -0.76 -23.50 -11.47
CA ARG A 68 -1.14 -22.29 -12.22
C ARG A 68 -0.82 -21.00 -11.45
N ARG A 69 -1.08 -20.97 -10.16
CA ARG A 69 -0.81 -19.82 -9.29
C ARG A 69 0.69 -19.49 -9.24
N ASP A 70 1.55 -20.49 -9.11
CA ASP A 70 3.00 -20.28 -9.09
C ASP A 70 3.50 -19.79 -10.44
N ALA A 71 2.96 -20.33 -11.54
CA ALA A 71 3.28 -19.87 -12.89
C ALA A 71 2.80 -18.42 -13.13
N GLU A 72 1.60 -18.06 -12.68
CA GLU A 72 1.10 -16.68 -12.76
C GLU A 72 1.98 -15.71 -11.96
N GLN A 73 2.38 -16.07 -10.74
CA GLN A 73 3.27 -15.26 -9.92
C GLN A 73 4.65 -15.08 -10.57
N GLN A 74 5.19 -16.12 -11.19
CA GLN A 74 6.47 -16.03 -11.89
C GLN A 74 6.34 -15.19 -13.17
N ALA A 75 5.24 -15.34 -13.94
CA ALA A 75 4.98 -14.54 -15.12
C ALA A 75 4.87 -13.04 -14.77
N LEU A 76 4.17 -12.73 -13.66
CA LEU A 76 4.08 -11.37 -13.16
C LEU A 76 5.45 -10.82 -12.74
N ALA A 77 6.25 -11.60 -12.02
CA ALA A 77 7.60 -11.22 -11.65
C ALA A 77 8.44 -10.92 -12.91
N GLY A 78 8.29 -11.73 -13.97
CA GLY A 78 8.92 -11.49 -15.26
C GLY A 78 8.47 -10.19 -15.94
N LEU A 79 7.18 -9.86 -15.91
CA LEU A 79 6.69 -8.56 -16.36
C LEU A 79 7.27 -7.42 -15.52
N SER A 80 7.28 -7.57 -14.19
CA SER A 80 7.81 -6.55 -13.29
C SER A 80 9.29 -6.24 -13.56
N GLN A 81 10.09 -7.24 -13.93
CA GLN A 81 11.51 -7.04 -14.29
C GLN A 81 11.72 -6.10 -15.48
N ILE A 82 10.74 -5.96 -16.38
CA ILE A 82 10.79 -5.00 -17.49
C ILE A 82 10.84 -3.56 -16.95
N PHE A 83 10.29 -3.35 -15.77
CA PHE A 83 10.17 -2.05 -15.10
C PHE A 83 11.22 -1.84 -13.99
N GLU A 84 11.91 -2.91 -13.54
CA GLU A 84 12.79 -2.88 -12.36
C GLU A 84 14.03 -1.99 -12.51
N ALA A 85 14.43 -1.65 -13.71
CA ALA A 85 15.68 -0.93 -13.90
C ALA A 85 15.64 0.53 -13.37
N GLU A 86 14.44 1.11 -13.15
CA GLU A 86 14.31 2.55 -12.91
C GLU A 86 13.25 2.96 -11.87
N ILE A 87 12.40 2.04 -11.35
CA ILE A 87 11.17 2.46 -10.67
C ILE A 87 10.90 1.66 -9.39
N SER A 88 11.19 2.23 -8.23
CA SER A 88 10.71 1.69 -6.96
C SER A 88 10.02 2.76 -6.11
N VAL A 89 8.82 2.44 -5.58
CA VAL A 89 8.18 3.23 -4.52
C VAL A 89 8.46 2.55 -3.20
N ASP A 90 8.82 3.33 -2.20
CA ASP A 90 8.85 2.88 -0.81
C ASP A 90 7.45 2.35 -0.41
N SER A 91 7.41 1.20 0.26
CA SER A 91 6.16 0.54 0.66
C SER A 91 5.24 1.44 1.49
N ARG A 92 5.81 2.27 2.35
CA ARG A 92 5.06 3.24 3.17
C ARG A 92 4.36 4.30 2.32
N THR A 93 5.03 4.80 1.28
CA THR A 93 4.42 5.75 0.33
C THR A 93 3.27 5.10 -0.42
N SER A 94 3.41 3.84 -0.83
CA SER A 94 2.33 3.08 -1.49
C SER A 94 1.13 2.84 -0.57
N GLU A 95 1.36 2.49 0.70
CA GLU A 95 0.29 2.31 1.69
C GLU A 95 -0.48 3.62 1.91
N ARG A 96 0.23 4.72 2.18
CA ARG A 96 -0.39 6.05 2.36
C ARG A 96 -1.16 6.51 1.13
N TYR A 97 -0.61 6.29 -0.07
CA TYR A 97 -1.32 6.59 -1.32
C TYR A 97 -2.63 5.81 -1.39
N SER A 98 -2.59 4.51 -1.10
CA SER A 98 -3.77 3.66 -1.12
C SER A 98 -4.84 4.14 -0.13
N GLU A 99 -4.46 4.48 1.09
CA GLU A 99 -5.36 5.01 2.12
C GLU A 99 -5.98 6.34 1.69
N LEU A 100 -5.18 7.30 1.23
CA LEU A 100 -5.64 8.60 0.78
C LEU A 100 -6.60 8.49 -0.42
N MET A 101 -6.27 7.69 -1.42
CA MET A 101 -7.07 7.58 -2.65
C MET A 101 -8.36 6.80 -2.42
N THR A 102 -8.36 5.79 -1.54
CA THR A 102 -9.57 5.07 -1.14
C THR A 102 -10.53 5.98 -0.37
N ALA A 103 -10.02 6.69 0.61
CA ALA A 103 -10.83 7.59 1.43
C ALA A 103 -11.42 8.76 0.60
N GLN A 104 -10.73 9.22 -0.43
CA GLN A 104 -11.22 10.24 -1.37
C GLN A 104 -12.19 9.66 -2.42
N GLY A 105 -12.44 8.35 -2.43
CA GLY A 105 -13.27 7.67 -3.45
C GLY A 105 -12.66 7.69 -4.85
N SER A 106 -11.38 7.97 -4.96
CA SER A 106 -10.67 8.12 -6.24
C SER A 106 -10.29 6.78 -6.87
N VAL A 107 -10.05 5.76 -6.03
CA VAL A 107 -9.74 4.39 -6.45
C VAL A 107 -10.55 3.43 -5.59
N SER A 108 -11.10 2.37 -6.16
CA SER A 108 -11.84 1.39 -5.38
C SER A 108 -10.89 0.50 -4.56
N GLU A 109 -11.34 0.06 -3.38
CA GLU A 109 -10.57 -0.87 -2.53
C GLU A 109 -10.21 -2.17 -3.28
N SER A 110 -11.04 -2.60 -4.23
CA SER A 110 -10.77 -3.77 -5.08
C SER A 110 -9.64 -3.54 -6.07
N GLU A 111 -9.51 -2.34 -6.64
CA GLU A 111 -8.40 -1.96 -7.52
C GLU A 111 -7.09 -1.88 -6.76
N ILE A 112 -7.12 -1.36 -5.53
CA ILE A 112 -5.96 -1.31 -4.65
C ILE A 112 -5.53 -2.71 -4.22
N ARG A 113 -6.47 -3.57 -3.81
CA ARG A 113 -6.18 -4.96 -3.44
C ARG A 113 -5.63 -5.75 -4.62
N LEU A 114 -6.17 -5.58 -5.81
CA LEU A 114 -5.64 -6.22 -7.02
C LEU A 114 -4.20 -5.78 -7.29
N ALA A 115 -3.89 -4.51 -7.11
CA ALA A 115 -2.54 -3.98 -7.21
C ALA A 115 -1.63 -4.50 -6.09
N GLN A 116 -2.11 -4.59 -4.84
CA GLN A 116 -1.35 -5.08 -3.68
C GLN A 116 -1.13 -6.59 -3.71
N ASP A 117 -2.15 -7.41 -4.06
CA ASP A 117 -2.00 -8.88 -4.18
C ASP A 117 -0.99 -9.26 -5.26
N THR A 118 -0.85 -8.42 -6.27
CA THR A 118 0.14 -8.56 -7.33
C THR A 118 1.55 -8.16 -6.86
N ASN A 119 1.65 -7.31 -5.85
CA ASN A 119 2.88 -6.64 -5.39
C ASN A 119 3.71 -7.39 -4.34
N ILE A 120 3.21 -8.49 -3.76
CA ILE A 120 3.83 -9.14 -2.58
C ILE A 120 5.29 -9.58 -2.82
N ARG A 121 5.78 -9.62 -4.07
CA ARG A 121 7.15 -10.03 -4.39
C ARG A 121 8.00 -9.02 -5.18
N SER A 122 7.42 -7.98 -5.76
CA SER A 122 8.16 -7.11 -6.69
C SER A 122 8.23 -5.63 -6.34
N ASN A 123 7.60 -5.15 -5.28
CA ASN A 123 7.51 -3.71 -4.93
C ASN A 123 7.01 -2.80 -6.08
N GLN A 124 6.39 -3.36 -7.11
CA GLN A 124 5.90 -2.60 -8.26
C GLN A 124 4.41 -2.82 -8.47
N THR A 125 3.69 -1.72 -8.61
CA THR A 125 2.25 -1.72 -8.87
C THR A 125 2.04 -1.68 -10.39
N LEU A 126 1.86 -2.83 -11.02
CA LEU A 126 1.47 -2.91 -12.43
C LEU A 126 -0.04 -3.01 -12.54
N LEU A 127 -0.65 -2.09 -13.30
CA LEU A 127 -2.09 -2.07 -13.53
C LEU A 127 -2.44 -2.89 -14.77
N ASN A 128 -3.65 -3.48 -14.76
CA ASN A 128 -4.26 -4.15 -15.91
C ASN A 128 -3.44 -5.32 -16.48
N VAL A 129 -2.71 -6.05 -15.63
CA VAL A 129 -2.06 -7.31 -16.01
C VAL A 129 -3.10 -8.39 -16.23
N GLN A 130 -3.00 -9.08 -17.35
CA GLN A 130 -3.88 -10.18 -17.72
C GLN A 130 -3.08 -11.47 -17.85
N TYR A 131 -3.75 -12.61 -17.66
CA TYR A 131 -3.15 -13.93 -17.79
C TYR A 131 -3.84 -14.73 -18.88
N GLY A 132 -3.05 -15.37 -19.73
CA GLY A 132 -3.54 -16.28 -20.76
C GLY A 132 -3.91 -17.65 -20.21
N GLU A 133 -4.23 -18.57 -21.12
CA GLU A 133 -4.48 -19.96 -20.77
C GLU A 133 -3.22 -20.63 -20.23
N ALA A 134 -3.41 -21.55 -19.28
CA ALA A 134 -2.31 -22.36 -18.76
C ALA A 134 -2.05 -23.55 -19.69
N ALA A 135 -0.77 -23.89 -19.89
CA ALA A 135 -0.35 -25.12 -20.57
C ALA A 135 0.47 -25.97 -19.59
N VAL A 136 0.40 -27.29 -19.78
CA VAL A 136 1.18 -28.24 -18.97
C VAL A 136 2.10 -28.99 -19.90
N ASP A 137 3.40 -28.98 -19.59
CA ASP A 137 4.40 -29.72 -20.37
C ASP A 137 4.46 -31.22 -20.01
N GLU A 138 5.29 -31.98 -20.73
CA GLU A 138 5.47 -33.40 -20.50
C GLU A 138 6.02 -33.75 -19.11
N THR A 139 6.65 -32.79 -18.44
CA THR A 139 7.20 -32.94 -17.07
C THR A 139 6.18 -32.63 -15.98
N GLY A 140 4.97 -32.18 -16.37
CA GLY A 140 3.89 -31.81 -15.45
C GLY A 140 4.00 -30.36 -14.95
N ARG A 141 4.91 -29.56 -15.46
CA ARG A 141 5.02 -28.14 -15.08
C ARG A 141 3.99 -27.29 -15.81
N VAL A 142 3.44 -26.34 -15.10
CA VAL A 142 2.44 -25.40 -15.61
C VAL A 142 3.13 -24.16 -16.13
N HIS A 143 2.76 -23.73 -17.33
CA HIS A 143 3.20 -22.50 -17.98
C HIS A 143 2.04 -21.54 -18.13
N VAL A 144 2.25 -20.25 -17.87
CA VAL A 144 1.28 -19.17 -18.06
C VAL A 144 1.98 -17.99 -18.66
N ILE A 145 1.33 -17.31 -19.61
CA ILE A 145 1.76 -16.01 -20.10
C ILE A 145 0.99 -14.90 -19.36
N ALA A 146 1.72 -13.96 -18.75
CA ALA A 146 1.15 -12.69 -18.32
C ALA A 146 1.37 -11.65 -19.42
N TYR A 147 0.38 -10.79 -19.65
CA TYR A 147 0.48 -9.76 -20.67
C TYR A 147 -0.23 -8.46 -20.26
N ILE A 148 0.24 -7.36 -20.84
CA ILE A 148 -0.35 -6.03 -20.78
C ILE A 148 -0.62 -5.60 -22.22
N GLU A 149 -1.87 -5.23 -22.51
CA GLU A 149 -2.23 -4.58 -23.78
C GLU A 149 -1.83 -3.11 -23.73
N ARG A 150 -0.90 -2.68 -24.58
CA ARG A 150 -0.27 -1.35 -24.51
C ARG A 150 -1.27 -0.19 -24.59
N ILE A 151 -2.16 -0.19 -25.57
CA ILE A 151 -3.07 0.92 -25.80
C ILE A 151 -4.19 1.01 -24.76
N PRO A 152 -4.95 -0.06 -24.44
CA PRO A 152 -5.95 -0.01 -23.39
C PRO A 152 -5.36 0.34 -22.02
N THR A 153 -4.23 -0.28 -21.69
CA THR A 153 -3.55 -0.02 -20.40
C THR A 153 -2.98 1.39 -20.35
N GLY A 154 -2.39 1.88 -21.45
CA GLY A 154 -1.91 3.25 -21.53
C GLY A 154 -2.99 4.29 -21.22
N ARG A 155 -4.23 4.07 -21.66
CA ARG A 155 -5.37 4.94 -21.31
C ARG A 155 -5.68 4.90 -19.82
N VAL A 156 -5.71 3.70 -19.22
CA VAL A 156 -5.96 3.55 -17.77
C VAL A 156 -4.90 4.31 -16.96
N TYR A 157 -3.63 4.21 -17.34
CA TYR A 157 -2.55 4.96 -16.70
C TYR A 157 -2.71 6.47 -16.89
N ALA A 158 -3.00 6.92 -18.11
CA ALA A 158 -3.20 8.34 -18.42
C ALA A 158 -4.33 8.95 -17.58
N ASP A 159 -5.50 8.29 -17.55
CA ASP A 159 -6.66 8.73 -16.78
C ASP A 159 -6.35 8.78 -15.27
N LEU A 160 -5.62 7.80 -14.75
CA LEU A 160 -5.21 7.76 -13.33
C LEU A 160 -4.20 8.87 -13.00
N ILE A 161 -3.23 9.12 -13.89
CA ILE A 161 -2.23 10.17 -13.71
C ILE A 161 -2.90 11.56 -13.70
N GLU A 162 -3.84 11.81 -14.62
CA GLU A 162 -4.59 13.07 -14.67
C GLU A 162 -5.42 13.26 -13.40
N LYS A 163 -6.16 12.24 -12.97
CA LYS A 163 -6.97 12.26 -11.76
C LYS A 163 -6.11 12.52 -10.49
N ASN A 164 -4.96 11.85 -10.39
CA ASN A 164 -4.00 12.12 -9.33
C ASN A 164 -3.45 13.55 -9.42
N GLY A 165 -3.25 14.06 -10.63
CA GLY A 165 -2.82 15.43 -10.88
C GLY A 165 -3.78 16.46 -10.31
N ASP A 166 -5.07 16.29 -10.58
CA ASP A 166 -6.13 17.13 -10.03
C ASP A 166 -6.19 17.06 -8.50
N GLN A 167 -5.99 15.86 -7.94
CA GLN A 167 -5.97 15.67 -6.50
C GLN A 167 -4.79 16.39 -5.84
N VAL A 168 -3.58 16.31 -6.44
CA VAL A 168 -2.40 17.06 -5.95
C VAL A 168 -2.67 18.56 -6.00
N ALA A 169 -3.23 19.08 -7.10
CA ALA A 169 -3.57 20.49 -7.23
C ALA A 169 -4.56 20.92 -6.15
N SER A 170 -5.59 20.12 -5.89
CA SER A 170 -6.57 20.38 -4.82
C SER A 170 -5.93 20.43 -3.43
N PHE A 171 -5.04 19.49 -3.12
CA PHE A 171 -4.31 19.51 -1.83
C PHE A 171 -3.42 20.74 -1.70
N LEU A 172 -2.73 21.14 -2.76
CA LEU A 172 -1.88 22.33 -2.75
C LEU A 172 -2.69 23.61 -2.57
N GLU A 173 -3.88 23.70 -3.14
CA GLU A 173 -4.81 24.83 -2.95
C GLU A 173 -5.28 24.88 -1.49
N GLN A 174 -5.68 23.75 -0.91
CA GLN A 174 -6.09 23.67 0.49
C GLN A 174 -4.94 24.04 1.44
N ALA A 175 -3.73 23.56 1.17
CA ALA A 175 -2.55 23.94 1.92
C ALA A 175 -2.30 25.46 1.86
N SER A 176 -2.45 26.06 0.66
CA SER A 176 -2.24 27.51 0.47
C SER A 176 -3.30 28.38 1.14
N SER A 177 -4.49 27.85 1.32
CA SER A 177 -5.64 28.53 1.93
C SER A 177 -5.70 28.37 3.44
N SER A 178 -4.80 27.57 4.03
CA SER A 178 -4.77 27.30 5.47
C SER A 178 -3.90 28.32 6.21
N ASP A 179 -4.43 28.90 7.28
CA ASP A 179 -3.68 29.71 8.23
C ASP A 179 -3.04 28.85 9.35
N ASP A 180 -3.32 27.55 9.36
CA ASP A 180 -2.82 26.57 10.34
C ASP A 180 -1.66 25.76 9.76
N LEU A 181 -0.48 25.90 10.38
CA LEU A 181 0.76 25.23 9.98
C LEU A 181 0.61 23.70 9.97
N VAL A 182 -0.17 23.13 10.89
CA VAL A 182 -0.40 21.69 11.00
C VAL A 182 -1.19 21.19 9.78
N ARG A 183 -2.25 21.91 9.41
CA ARG A 183 -3.05 21.61 8.23
C ARG A 183 -2.28 21.87 6.94
N GLU A 184 -1.54 22.97 6.86
CA GLU A 184 -0.67 23.26 5.70
C GLU A 184 0.29 22.11 5.44
N TYR A 185 0.92 21.57 6.50
CA TYR A 185 1.79 20.41 6.41
C TYR A 185 1.05 19.15 6.01
N ALA A 186 -0.13 18.86 6.60
CA ALA A 186 -0.93 17.69 6.31
C ALA A 186 -1.29 17.61 4.82
N TYR A 187 -1.87 18.69 4.27
CA TYR A 187 -2.24 18.75 2.85
C TYR A 187 -1.02 18.68 1.93
N THR A 188 0.07 19.39 2.24
CA THR A 188 1.29 19.34 1.42
C THR A 188 1.95 17.95 1.47
N SER A 189 1.89 17.27 2.63
CA SER A 189 2.38 15.90 2.76
C SER A 189 1.54 14.91 1.96
N ALA A 190 0.21 15.06 1.95
CA ALA A 190 -0.68 14.26 1.11
C ALA A 190 -0.41 14.51 -0.38
N ALA A 191 -0.26 15.78 -0.79
CA ALA A 191 0.14 16.14 -2.14
C ALA A 191 1.44 15.47 -2.56
N ALA A 192 2.45 15.44 -1.68
CA ALA A 192 3.75 14.82 -1.96
C ALA A 192 3.65 13.30 -2.13
N VAL A 193 2.81 12.62 -1.35
CA VAL A 193 2.56 11.17 -1.50
C VAL A 193 1.96 10.86 -2.85
N VAL A 194 0.88 11.57 -3.23
CA VAL A 194 0.21 11.35 -4.52
C VAL A 194 1.12 11.74 -5.69
N SER A 195 1.87 12.85 -5.58
CA SER A 195 2.84 13.27 -6.59
C SER A 195 3.94 12.23 -6.81
N SER A 196 4.53 11.69 -5.74
CA SER A 196 5.58 10.66 -5.85
C SER A 196 5.07 9.38 -6.51
N THR A 197 3.85 8.96 -6.18
CA THR A 197 3.21 7.81 -6.85
C THR A 197 2.92 8.11 -8.31
N ASN A 198 2.51 9.33 -8.61
CA ASN A 198 2.21 9.75 -9.98
C ASN A 198 3.44 9.76 -10.89
N GLU A 199 4.61 10.12 -10.36
CA GLU A 199 5.88 10.01 -11.10
C GLU A 199 6.18 8.56 -11.50
N VAL A 200 5.96 7.61 -10.59
CA VAL A 200 6.12 6.17 -10.89
C VAL A 200 5.16 5.72 -11.99
N LEU A 201 3.89 6.12 -11.91
CA LEU A 201 2.91 5.80 -12.94
C LEU A 201 3.30 6.38 -14.31
N ARG A 202 3.88 7.58 -14.34
CA ARG A 202 4.38 8.21 -15.58
C ARG A 202 5.55 7.45 -16.16
N ASP A 203 6.46 6.99 -15.33
CA ASP A 203 7.60 6.18 -15.77
C ASP A 203 7.15 4.84 -16.34
N GLN A 204 6.19 4.19 -15.66
CA GLN A 204 5.55 2.96 -16.17
C GLN A 204 4.82 3.22 -17.50
N LEU A 205 4.05 4.32 -17.61
CA LEU A 205 3.36 4.70 -18.84
C LEU A 205 4.32 4.90 -20.01
N ARG A 206 5.51 5.47 -19.77
CA ARG A 206 6.55 5.65 -20.79
C ARG A 206 7.00 4.32 -21.39
N ILE A 207 7.06 3.26 -20.58
CA ILE A 207 7.40 1.90 -21.03
C ILE A 207 6.20 1.24 -21.73
N ILE A 208 5.00 1.37 -21.15
CA ILE A 208 3.80 0.71 -21.67
C ILE A 208 3.35 1.33 -22.99
N ALA A 209 3.19 2.64 -23.01
CA ALA A 209 2.63 3.37 -24.17
C ALA A 209 3.26 4.77 -24.30
N PRO A 210 4.46 4.89 -24.90
CA PRO A 210 5.21 6.15 -24.99
C PRO A 210 4.38 7.31 -25.55
N GLY A 211 3.53 7.06 -26.55
CA GLY A 211 2.68 8.09 -27.14
C GLY A 211 1.68 8.72 -26.16
N PHE A 212 1.23 8.00 -25.16
CA PHE A 212 0.40 8.59 -24.09
C PHE A 212 1.24 9.41 -23.11
N SER A 213 2.45 8.99 -22.81
CA SER A 213 3.33 9.71 -21.86
C SER A 213 3.72 11.11 -22.38
N GLU A 214 3.72 11.33 -23.70
CA GLU A 214 4.04 12.62 -24.31
C GLU A 214 2.88 13.64 -24.20
N ILE A 215 1.65 13.17 -24.07
CA ILE A 215 0.45 14.04 -24.04
C ILE A 215 -0.08 14.28 -22.63
N VAL A 216 0.23 13.40 -21.66
CA VAL A 216 -0.18 13.57 -20.28
C VAL A 216 0.61 14.71 -19.63
N SER A 217 -0.10 15.74 -19.16
CA SER A 217 0.48 16.87 -18.46
C SER A 217 0.03 16.91 -17.02
N LEU A 218 0.91 17.35 -16.12
CA LEU A 218 0.58 17.58 -14.72
C LEU A 218 0.23 19.04 -14.48
N PRO A 219 -0.80 19.36 -13.67
CA PRO A 219 -1.13 20.75 -13.30
C PRO A 219 -0.18 21.31 -12.21
N TYR A 220 0.89 20.60 -11.88
CA TYR A 220 1.87 20.95 -10.86
C TYR A 220 3.27 20.49 -11.28
N ASP A 221 4.30 21.03 -10.58
CA ASP A 221 5.69 20.57 -10.69
C ASP A 221 5.99 19.64 -9.49
N PRO A 222 6.39 18.37 -9.70
CA PRO A 222 6.71 17.43 -8.62
C PRO A 222 7.82 17.95 -7.67
N ASP A 223 8.85 18.59 -8.21
CA ASP A 223 9.94 19.15 -7.41
C ASP A 223 9.46 20.31 -6.54
N ASP A 224 8.52 21.12 -7.02
CA ASP A 224 7.90 22.20 -6.25
C ASP A 224 7.11 21.65 -5.07
N VAL A 225 6.38 20.56 -5.25
CA VAL A 225 5.65 19.88 -4.17
C VAL A 225 6.60 19.42 -3.07
N LEU A 226 7.69 18.75 -3.44
CA LEU A 226 8.69 18.25 -2.49
C LEU A 226 9.40 19.39 -1.77
N ARG A 227 9.78 20.47 -2.50
CA ARG A 227 10.38 21.66 -1.90
C ARG A 227 9.43 22.30 -0.90
N ARG A 228 8.18 22.52 -1.28
CA ARG A 228 7.18 23.11 -0.41
C ARG A 228 6.96 22.30 0.87
N ARG A 229 6.87 20.97 0.77
CA ARG A 229 6.79 20.08 1.94
C ARG A 229 8.00 20.26 2.85
N ALA A 230 9.21 20.31 2.29
CA ALA A 230 10.45 20.52 3.05
C ALA A 230 10.49 21.88 3.75
N ASP A 231 10.05 22.93 3.07
CA ASP A 231 10.01 24.30 3.63
C ASP A 231 9.02 24.40 4.80
N ILE A 232 7.84 23.77 4.67
CA ILE A 232 6.86 23.75 5.76
C ILE A 232 7.40 22.91 6.93
N ALA A 233 7.93 21.72 6.67
CA ALA A 233 8.52 20.88 7.71
C ALA A 233 9.65 21.60 8.45
N SER A 234 10.45 22.43 7.75
CA SER A 234 11.54 23.20 8.36
C SER A 234 11.08 24.23 9.41
N ARG A 235 9.81 24.66 9.33
CA ARG A 235 9.19 25.58 10.31
C ARG A 235 8.61 24.85 11.52
N MET A 236 8.53 23.51 11.48
CA MET A 236 7.93 22.65 12.50
C MET A 236 8.97 22.20 13.54
N GLN A 237 9.67 23.16 14.18
CA GLN A 237 10.67 22.84 15.20
C GLN A 237 10.05 21.99 16.31
N THR A 238 10.73 20.90 16.66
CA THR A 238 10.24 19.93 17.62
C THR A 238 11.28 19.70 18.73
N SER A 239 10.83 19.77 19.98
CA SER A 239 11.61 19.34 21.13
C SER A 239 11.20 17.93 21.58
N VAL A 240 12.15 17.19 22.15
CA VAL A 240 11.91 15.84 22.68
C VAL A 240 12.48 15.77 24.09
N ASP A 241 11.64 15.37 25.05
CA ASP A 241 11.98 15.19 26.45
C ASP A 241 11.27 13.95 27.00
N VAL A 242 12.04 12.96 27.52
CA VAL A 242 11.52 11.70 28.05
C VAL A 242 12.06 11.50 29.45
N GLU A 243 11.19 11.66 30.46
CA GLU A 243 11.53 11.44 31.86
C GLU A 243 11.85 9.96 32.12
N GLY A 244 12.92 9.70 32.87
CA GLY A 244 13.39 8.36 33.20
C GLY A 244 14.30 7.72 32.15
N ASP A 245 14.54 8.39 31.02
CA ASP A 245 15.48 7.95 29.97
C ASP A 245 16.90 8.45 30.28
N GLU A 246 17.52 7.93 31.33
CA GLU A 246 18.85 8.36 31.79
C GLU A 246 19.94 8.21 30.71
N THR A 247 19.75 7.34 29.76
CA THR A 247 20.70 7.02 28.68
C THR A 247 20.42 7.77 27.38
N ASP A 248 19.36 8.56 27.32
CA ASP A 248 18.90 9.29 26.13
C ASP A 248 18.61 8.38 24.91
N ARG A 249 18.37 7.08 25.16
CA ARG A 249 18.14 6.10 24.09
C ARG A 249 16.79 6.27 23.45
N ILE A 250 15.73 6.36 24.25
CA ILE A 250 14.35 6.49 23.75
C ILE A 250 14.15 7.85 23.11
N ALA A 251 14.58 8.92 23.76
CA ALA A 251 14.56 10.25 23.19
C ALA A 251 15.40 10.33 21.89
N GLY A 252 16.53 9.62 21.83
CA GLY A 252 17.36 9.48 20.64
C GLY A 252 16.62 8.83 19.47
N VAL A 253 15.89 7.74 19.71
CA VAL A 253 15.08 7.08 18.67
C VAL A 253 13.93 7.97 18.20
N VAL A 254 13.24 8.66 19.13
CA VAL A 254 12.20 9.64 18.77
C VAL A 254 12.76 10.75 17.88
N ARG A 255 13.91 11.33 18.26
CA ARG A 255 14.58 12.37 17.46
C ARG A 255 14.98 11.85 16.07
N SER A 256 15.54 10.63 15.98
CA SER A 256 15.90 10.02 14.69
C SER A 256 14.68 9.89 13.79
N ALA A 257 13.60 9.35 14.32
CA ALA A 257 12.36 9.13 13.58
C ALA A 257 11.69 10.43 13.13
N LEU A 258 11.69 11.48 13.98
CA LEU A 258 11.22 12.82 13.59
C LEU A 258 12.10 13.45 12.50
N SER A 259 13.41 13.22 12.56
CA SER A 259 14.35 13.71 11.54
C SER A 259 14.16 13.03 10.20
N GLU A 260 13.81 11.73 10.17
CA GLU A 260 13.43 11.02 8.95
C GLU A 260 12.18 11.64 8.29
N GLU A 261 11.24 12.11 9.11
CA GLU A 261 10.06 12.89 8.65
C GLU A 261 10.38 14.36 8.33
N ARG A 262 11.66 14.78 8.46
CA ARG A 262 12.16 16.11 8.19
C ARG A 262 11.67 17.19 9.17
N PHE A 263 11.24 16.81 10.39
CA PHE A 263 11.01 17.77 11.44
C PHE A 263 12.35 18.27 12.00
N PRO A 264 12.62 19.57 11.98
CA PRO A 264 13.84 20.10 12.59
C PRO A 264 13.74 19.98 14.12
N LEU A 265 14.82 19.54 14.72
CA LEU A 265 14.93 19.43 16.17
C LEU A 265 15.46 20.75 16.74
N GLY A 266 14.79 21.28 17.75
CA GLY A 266 15.18 22.51 18.41
C GLY A 266 14.51 22.66 19.77
N SER A 267 15.19 23.30 20.70
CA SER A 267 14.69 23.49 22.07
C SER A 267 14.40 24.95 22.44
N SER A 268 14.79 25.91 21.59
CA SER A 268 14.71 27.33 21.95
C SER A 268 13.32 27.97 21.80
N ASP A 269 12.49 27.44 20.89
CA ASP A 269 11.08 27.83 20.74
C ASP A 269 10.34 26.76 19.90
N PRO A 270 10.12 25.57 20.46
CA PRO A 270 9.56 24.45 19.69
C PRO A 270 8.08 24.68 19.42
N VAL A 271 7.68 24.52 18.17
CA VAL A 271 6.29 24.52 17.71
C VAL A 271 5.59 23.24 18.16
N PHE A 272 6.32 22.12 18.08
CA PHE A 272 5.85 20.80 18.56
C PHE A 272 6.71 20.32 19.70
N ARG A 273 6.10 19.53 20.59
CA ARG A 273 6.81 18.88 21.69
C ARG A 273 6.45 17.41 21.76
N VAL A 274 7.46 16.58 21.89
CA VAL A 274 7.28 15.22 22.40
C VAL A 274 7.71 15.21 23.84
N THR A 275 6.77 14.99 24.73
CA THR A 275 7.03 14.79 26.17
C THR A 275 6.58 13.40 26.56
N GLY A 276 7.29 12.78 27.48
CA GLY A 276 6.90 11.46 27.93
C GLY A 276 7.64 11.00 29.15
N SER A 277 7.34 9.77 29.56
CA SER A 277 8.02 9.11 30.66
C SER A 277 8.24 7.64 30.34
N MET A 278 9.36 7.12 30.78
CA MET A 278 9.62 5.69 30.79
C MET A 278 9.89 5.19 32.20
N ARG A 279 9.48 3.96 32.46
CA ARG A 279 9.75 3.26 33.72
C ARG A 279 10.08 1.81 33.43
N ILE A 280 11.06 1.27 34.17
CA ILE A 280 11.40 -0.14 34.17
C ILE A 280 11.34 -0.61 35.62
N ASP A 281 10.34 -1.42 35.91
CA ASP A 281 10.11 -2.01 37.24
C ASP A 281 10.61 -3.45 37.27
N GLU A 282 11.05 -3.91 38.46
CA GLU A 282 11.44 -5.30 38.68
C GLU A 282 10.22 -6.21 38.51
N GLY A 283 10.41 -7.28 37.76
CA GLY A 283 9.42 -8.34 37.55
C GLY A 283 9.74 -9.58 38.40
N GLU A 284 9.04 -10.66 38.10
CA GLU A 284 9.25 -11.93 38.80
C GLU A 284 10.56 -12.59 38.37
N VAL A 285 11.23 -13.18 39.33
CA VAL A 285 12.36 -14.08 39.11
C VAL A 285 11.81 -15.50 39.03
N ASN A 286 11.97 -16.15 37.88
CA ASN A 286 11.52 -17.53 37.66
C ASN A 286 12.67 -18.38 37.14
N ASN A 287 13.14 -19.30 37.95
CA ASN A 287 14.25 -20.19 37.67
C ASN A 287 15.54 -19.43 37.28
N ASP A 288 15.97 -19.60 35.99
CA ASP A 288 17.21 -19.02 35.46
C ASP A 288 16.98 -17.68 34.71
N PHE A 289 15.76 -17.13 34.76
CA PHE A 289 15.41 -15.90 34.05
C PHE A 289 14.94 -14.81 35.01
N GLN A 290 15.40 -13.60 34.75
CA GLN A 290 14.92 -12.39 35.42
C GLN A 290 14.06 -11.60 34.44
N SER A 291 12.93 -11.08 34.90
CA SER A 291 12.05 -10.26 34.08
C SER A 291 11.97 -8.84 34.61
N VAL A 292 11.74 -7.90 33.73
CA VAL A 292 11.39 -6.52 34.04
C VAL A 292 10.08 -6.17 33.33
N ARG A 293 9.31 -5.30 33.97
CA ARG A 293 8.15 -4.67 33.31
C ARG A 293 8.54 -3.27 32.93
N TRP A 294 8.25 -2.90 31.70
CA TRP A 294 8.46 -1.53 31.26
C TRP A 294 7.15 -0.87 30.84
N THR A 295 7.10 0.44 31.01
CA THR A 295 6.03 1.32 30.56
C THR A 295 6.65 2.50 29.88
N LEU A 296 6.09 2.89 28.71
CA LEU A 296 6.49 4.05 27.94
C LEU A 296 5.25 4.83 27.53
N THR A 297 5.20 6.10 27.96
CA THR A 297 4.15 7.04 27.54
C THR A 297 4.79 8.20 26.82
N LEU A 298 4.30 8.56 25.62
CA LEU A 298 4.75 9.70 24.84
C LEU A 298 3.54 10.50 24.36
N ASP A 299 3.59 11.81 24.53
CA ASP A 299 2.61 12.77 24.03
C ASP A 299 3.25 13.67 23.00
N PHE A 300 2.68 13.73 21.80
CA PHE A 300 3.01 14.70 20.76
C PHE A 300 2.02 15.86 20.85
N THR A 301 2.51 17.05 21.20
CA THR A 301 1.71 18.25 21.39
C THR A 301 1.97 19.26 20.30
N GLY A 302 0.91 19.94 19.85
CA GLY A 302 0.92 20.94 18.79
C GLY A 302 1.24 22.37 19.27
N PRO A 303 1.18 23.34 18.33
CA PRO A 303 1.51 24.75 18.60
C PRO A 303 0.67 25.39 19.71
N GLU A 304 -0.58 24.97 19.85
CA GLU A 304 -1.51 25.47 20.86
C GLU A 304 -1.34 24.79 22.23
N GLY A 305 -0.39 23.84 22.36
CA GLY A 305 -0.16 23.07 23.58
C GLY A 305 -1.16 21.94 23.79
N ASN A 306 -2.04 21.66 22.82
CA ASN A 306 -2.95 20.53 22.86
C ASN A 306 -2.25 19.24 22.45
N THR A 307 -2.56 18.14 23.09
CA THR A 307 -2.05 16.82 22.72
C THR A 307 -2.71 16.37 21.43
N LEU A 308 -1.91 16.10 20.41
CA LEU A 308 -2.34 15.64 19.09
C LEU A 308 -2.30 14.12 19.00
N VAL A 309 -1.28 13.49 19.61
CA VAL A 309 -1.12 12.04 19.66
C VAL A 309 -0.64 11.64 21.05
N THR A 310 -1.29 10.65 21.64
CA THR A 310 -0.82 9.95 22.84
C THR A 310 -0.43 8.53 22.46
N PHE A 311 0.74 8.11 22.90
CA PHE A 311 1.23 6.75 22.79
C PHE A 311 1.49 6.21 24.19
N ASP A 312 0.85 5.10 24.53
CA ASP A 312 1.01 4.41 25.80
C ASP A 312 1.23 2.93 25.53
N GLN A 313 2.35 2.40 25.98
CA GLN A 313 2.66 1.00 25.83
C GLN A 313 3.34 0.46 27.08
N GLN A 314 2.95 -0.75 27.45
CA GLN A 314 3.58 -1.52 28.51
C GLN A 314 3.82 -2.95 28.07
N SER A 315 4.93 -3.53 28.47
CA SER A 315 5.25 -4.92 28.18
C SER A 315 6.22 -5.49 29.23
N ARG A 316 6.64 -6.72 29.02
CA ARG A 316 7.59 -7.43 29.88
C ARG A 316 8.75 -7.95 29.02
N ALA A 317 9.96 -7.69 29.46
CA ALA A 317 11.17 -8.26 28.88
C ALA A 317 11.82 -9.24 29.88
N SER A 318 12.45 -10.27 29.37
CA SER A 318 13.09 -11.30 30.19
C SER A 318 14.49 -11.61 29.69
N GLY A 319 15.45 -11.83 30.59
CA GLY A 319 16.83 -12.14 30.25
C GLY A 319 17.48 -13.08 31.25
N VAL A 320 18.66 -13.58 30.92
CA VAL A 320 19.47 -14.43 31.83
C VAL A 320 20.03 -13.66 33.02
N SER A 321 19.98 -12.34 33.01
CA SER A 321 20.29 -11.43 34.11
C SER A 321 19.37 -10.21 34.06
N ARG A 322 19.36 -9.40 35.12
CA ARG A 322 18.62 -8.14 35.16
C ARG A 322 19.07 -7.17 34.08
N GLU A 323 20.37 -7.06 33.89
CA GLU A 323 20.97 -6.19 32.86
C GLU A 323 20.53 -6.61 31.45
N ALA A 324 20.50 -7.92 31.19
CA ALA A 324 20.00 -8.44 29.90
C ALA A 324 18.50 -8.16 29.71
N ALA A 325 17.68 -8.34 30.76
CA ALA A 325 16.25 -8.04 30.71
C ALA A 325 16.00 -6.53 30.48
N VAL A 326 16.78 -5.65 31.13
CA VAL A 326 16.72 -4.20 30.91
C VAL A 326 17.13 -3.84 29.46
N ALA A 327 18.19 -4.46 28.94
CA ALA A 327 18.63 -4.22 27.57
C ALA A 327 17.55 -4.62 26.56
N PHE A 328 16.86 -5.74 26.77
CA PHE A 328 15.72 -6.15 25.92
C PHE A 328 14.53 -5.20 26.07
N ALA A 329 14.24 -4.71 27.30
CA ALA A 329 13.18 -3.72 27.50
C ALA A 329 13.44 -2.43 26.70
N TYR A 330 14.67 -1.94 26.68
CA TYR A 330 15.03 -0.81 25.82
C TYR A 330 14.83 -1.13 24.33
N SER A 331 15.27 -2.29 23.87
CA SER A 331 15.10 -2.70 22.46
C SER A 331 13.62 -2.78 22.07
N ASP A 332 12.77 -3.33 22.93
CA ASP A 332 11.33 -3.41 22.71
C ASP A 332 10.69 -2.00 22.64
N MET A 333 11.11 -1.09 23.55
CA MET A 333 10.64 0.30 23.53
C MET A 333 11.10 1.05 22.27
N GLU A 334 12.36 0.88 21.86
CA GLU A 334 12.89 1.48 20.62
C GLU A 334 12.11 1.02 19.39
N GLU A 335 11.81 -0.28 19.30
CA GLU A 335 10.99 -0.83 18.22
C GLU A 335 9.56 -0.28 18.26
N ALA A 336 8.96 -0.21 19.44
CA ALA A 336 7.62 0.34 19.63
C ALA A 336 7.52 1.81 19.19
N VAL A 337 8.52 2.64 19.51
CA VAL A 337 8.61 4.03 19.05
C VAL A 337 8.70 4.08 17.54
N ALA A 338 9.64 3.36 16.94
CA ALA A 338 9.90 3.40 15.51
C ALA A 338 8.69 2.92 14.68
N GLN A 339 8.01 1.87 15.13
CA GLN A 339 6.90 1.28 14.37
C GLN A 339 5.55 1.92 14.67
N SER A 340 5.26 2.25 15.93
CA SER A 340 3.90 2.61 16.35
C SER A 340 3.71 4.09 16.61
N PHE A 341 4.63 4.75 17.33
CA PHE A 341 4.49 6.17 17.67
C PHE A 341 4.56 7.07 16.44
N VAL A 342 5.58 6.89 15.60
CA VAL A 342 5.73 7.67 14.36
C VAL A 342 4.58 7.40 13.38
N GLY A 343 4.13 6.13 13.30
CA GLY A 343 2.94 5.78 12.55
C GLY A 343 1.67 6.47 13.06
N ALA A 344 1.53 6.68 14.38
CA ALA A 344 0.40 7.43 14.94
C ALA A 344 0.46 8.91 14.59
N ILE A 345 1.64 9.53 14.60
CA ILE A 345 1.83 10.93 14.15
C ILE A 345 1.44 11.08 12.68
N ARG A 346 1.88 10.17 11.81
CA ARG A 346 1.47 10.18 10.39
C ARG A 346 -0.04 10.06 10.22
N ARG A 347 -0.68 9.09 10.87
CA ARG A 347 -2.15 8.92 10.82
C ARG A 347 -2.89 10.15 11.30
N TYR A 348 -2.39 10.85 12.30
CA TYR A 348 -2.96 12.13 12.74
C TYR A 348 -2.97 13.15 11.59
N PHE A 349 -1.83 13.37 10.92
CA PHE A 349 -1.76 14.31 9.79
C PHE A 349 -2.63 13.85 8.61
N ASP A 350 -2.66 12.56 8.30
CA ASP A 350 -3.51 12.01 7.24
C ASP A 350 -5.01 12.20 7.57
N GLY A 351 -5.40 12.04 8.85
CA GLY A 351 -6.76 12.30 9.33
C GLY A 351 -7.23 13.73 9.07
N LEU A 352 -6.35 14.73 9.21
CA LEU A 352 -6.68 16.13 8.93
C LEU A 352 -7.05 16.40 7.45
N VAL A 353 -6.60 15.54 6.54
CA VAL A 353 -6.90 15.61 5.11
C VAL A 353 -8.19 14.87 4.77
N LEU A 354 -8.53 13.83 5.56
CA LEU A 354 -9.63 12.91 5.30
C LEU A 354 -10.94 13.33 6.01
N ASP A 355 -10.84 13.99 7.17
CA ASP A 355 -11.99 14.51 7.93
C ASP A 355 -12.54 15.78 7.24
N ARG A 356 -13.53 15.56 6.35
CA ARG A 356 -14.32 16.62 5.70
C ARG A 356 -15.77 16.57 6.18
#